data_2c83d95403ed2fb6f88bc049bde2cbb8
#
_entry.id   2c83d95403ed2fb6f88bc049bde2cbb8
#
_cell.length_a   1.000
_cell.length_b   1.000
_cell.length_c   1.000
_cell.angle_alpha   90.00
_cell.angle_beta   90.00
_cell.angle_gamma   90.00
#
_symmetry.space_group_name_H-M   'P 1'
#
loop_
_entity.id
_entity.type
_entity.pdbx_description
1 polymer ?
#
loop_
_entity_poly.entity_id
_entity_poly.type
_entity_poly.pdbx_seq_one_letter_code
_entity_poly.pdbx_strand_id
1 'polypeptide(L)'
;MYFTAANVQAETKTGFVTINGNSYYINEDGSKQKGWLELDGKKYYFNTNTGVQVKGWVTDSKGRKRYFSKQAGIMMTGWVTDSKDQKRYFNPSTGFMQTKWLTLKGKRYYFYSNSGVAACKTFLTDSKKNTRYFTSACYMLTGWTKNSSNEYRYFETEDGIMAKGFQTLDGKKYYFNTGSGRWL
;
A
#
# COMPACT_ATOMS: atom_id res chain seq x y z
N MET A 1 -1.43 68.50 16.35
CA MET A 1 -1.71 67.49 15.34
C MET A 1 -1.10 66.18 15.84
N TYR A 2 -1.91 65.25 16.38
CA TYR A 2 -1.43 63.98 16.89
C TYR A 2 -1.55 62.96 15.76
N PHE A 3 -0.43 62.42 15.27
CA PHE A 3 -0.42 61.28 14.36
C PHE A 3 -0.60 60.03 15.19
N THR A 4 -1.77 59.41 15.12
CA THR A 4 -1.98 58.03 15.58
C THR A 4 -1.25 57.11 14.61
N ALA A 5 -0.21 56.43 15.07
CA ALA A 5 0.42 55.35 14.33
C ALA A 5 -0.61 54.21 14.18
N ALA A 6 -1.08 54.01 12.95
CA ALA A 6 -1.85 52.80 12.62
C ALA A 6 -0.93 51.60 12.80
N ASN A 7 -1.21 50.74 13.78
CA ASN A 7 -0.58 49.42 13.89
C ASN A 7 -1.03 48.62 12.67
N VAL A 8 -0.19 48.58 11.63
CA VAL A 8 -0.30 47.59 10.57
C VAL A 8 0.16 46.25 11.17
N GLN A 9 -0.78 45.52 11.75
CA GLN A 9 -0.57 44.12 12.03
C GLN A 9 -0.37 43.42 10.66
N ALA A 10 0.84 42.96 10.39
CA ALA A 10 1.10 42.10 9.24
C ALA A 10 0.19 40.87 9.37
N GLU A 11 -0.76 40.71 8.44
CA GLU A 11 -1.60 39.50 8.40
C GLU A 11 -0.66 38.29 8.34
N THR A 12 -0.66 37.50 9.39
CA THR A 12 0.08 36.24 9.44
C THR A 12 -0.57 35.31 8.44
N LYS A 13 0.12 35.04 7.33
CA LYS A 13 -0.36 34.15 6.26
C LYS A 13 -0.49 32.75 6.84
N THR A 14 -1.71 32.33 7.17
CA THR A 14 -2.02 30.96 7.64
C THR A 14 -2.01 29.96 6.49
N GLY A 15 -1.77 28.67 6.78
CA GLY A 15 -1.82 27.61 5.78
C GLY A 15 -0.43 27.14 5.31
N PHE A 16 -0.43 26.47 4.15
CA PHE A 16 0.81 25.93 3.58
C PHE A 16 1.69 27.05 3.02
N VAL A 17 2.96 27.06 3.44
CA VAL A 17 3.99 27.99 2.98
C VAL A 17 5.28 27.25 2.63
N THR A 18 6.08 27.80 1.72
CA THR A 18 7.43 27.31 1.43
C THR A 18 8.44 28.36 1.85
N ILE A 19 9.39 27.98 2.70
CA ILE A 19 10.47 28.85 3.19
C ILE A 19 11.78 28.12 2.93
N ASN A 20 12.69 28.71 2.18
CA ASN A 20 13.99 28.14 1.81
C ASN A 20 13.89 26.68 1.29
N GLY A 21 12.93 26.42 0.40
CA GLY A 21 12.70 25.11 -0.20
C GLY A 21 11.99 24.07 0.70
N ASN A 22 11.75 24.38 1.97
CA ASN A 22 11.02 23.52 2.90
C ASN A 22 9.54 23.93 2.99
N SER A 23 8.64 22.96 3.00
CA SER A 23 7.22 23.20 3.19
C SER A 23 6.85 23.18 4.67
N TYR A 24 6.00 24.12 5.09
CA TYR A 24 5.47 24.25 6.45
C TYR A 24 3.96 24.47 6.36
N TYR A 25 3.27 24.32 7.47
CA TYR A 25 1.92 24.83 7.67
C TYR A 25 1.94 25.82 8.84
N ILE A 26 1.43 27.01 8.63
CA ILE A 26 1.35 28.07 9.65
C ILE A 26 -0.06 28.05 10.23
N ASN A 27 -0.13 27.88 11.54
CA ASN A 27 -1.38 27.91 12.31
C ASN A 27 -1.91 29.36 12.40
N GLU A 28 -3.16 29.51 12.87
CA GLU A 28 -3.80 30.82 13.04
C GLU A 28 -3.04 31.73 14.03
N ASP A 29 -2.36 31.15 15.00
CA ASP A 29 -1.52 31.86 15.96
C ASP A 29 -0.13 32.26 15.43
N GLY A 30 0.15 31.97 14.15
CA GLY A 30 1.44 32.22 13.50
C GLY A 30 2.51 31.17 13.78
N SER A 31 2.25 30.16 14.61
CA SER A 31 3.20 29.09 14.89
C SER A 31 3.28 28.08 13.75
N LYS A 32 4.43 27.38 13.64
CA LYS A 32 4.58 26.27 12.70
C LYS A 32 3.90 25.02 13.25
N GLN A 33 3.03 24.41 12.44
CA GLN A 33 2.45 23.10 12.75
C GLN A 33 3.55 22.06 12.98
N LYS A 34 3.36 21.23 14.00
CA LYS A 34 4.21 20.09 14.35
C LYS A 34 3.37 18.84 14.55
N GLY A 35 3.93 17.67 14.23
CA GLY A 35 3.21 16.40 14.33
C GLY A 35 2.11 16.27 13.27
N TRP A 36 1.02 15.63 13.63
CA TRP A 36 -0.08 15.34 12.72
C TRP A 36 -0.97 16.57 12.47
N LEU A 37 -1.40 16.72 11.22
CA LEU A 37 -2.45 17.64 10.79
C LEU A 37 -3.45 16.87 9.93
N GLU A 38 -4.73 17.04 10.24
CA GLU A 38 -5.82 16.60 9.37
C GLU A 38 -6.53 17.84 8.83
N LEU A 39 -6.57 17.96 7.51
CA LEU A 39 -7.19 19.08 6.81
C LEU A 39 -7.93 18.54 5.58
N ASP A 40 -9.21 18.86 5.45
CA ASP A 40 -10.07 18.41 4.35
C ASP A 40 -10.01 16.89 4.12
N GLY A 41 -10.03 16.10 5.20
CA GLY A 41 -9.96 14.63 5.15
C GLY A 41 -8.60 14.07 4.73
N LYS A 42 -7.59 14.90 4.56
CA LYS A 42 -6.21 14.53 4.23
C LYS A 42 -5.33 14.63 5.46
N LYS A 43 -4.45 13.64 5.64
CA LYS A 43 -3.50 13.61 6.78
C LYS A 43 -2.11 13.99 6.32
N TYR A 44 -1.49 14.87 7.06
CA TYR A 44 -0.13 15.36 6.90
C TYR A 44 0.66 15.14 8.16
N TYR A 45 1.98 15.09 8.05
CA TYR A 45 2.85 15.04 9.21
C TYR A 45 3.99 16.04 9.07
N PHE A 46 4.27 16.72 10.14
CA PHE A 46 5.33 17.72 10.24
C PHE A 46 6.34 17.28 11.29
N ASN A 47 7.62 17.43 11.01
CA ASN A 47 8.68 17.10 11.93
C ASN A 47 8.46 17.85 13.26
N THR A 48 8.48 17.12 14.38
CA THR A 48 8.13 17.66 15.70
C THR A 48 9.15 18.68 16.22
N ASN A 49 10.39 18.67 15.74
CA ASN A 49 11.43 19.62 16.12
C ASN A 49 11.39 20.86 15.21
N THR A 50 11.34 20.66 13.90
CA THR A 50 11.56 21.72 12.90
C THR A 50 10.29 22.28 12.29
N GLY A 51 9.15 21.55 12.38
CA GLY A 51 7.90 21.88 11.68
C GLY A 51 7.96 21.67 10.16
N VAL A 52 9.03 21.09 9.61
CA VAL A 52 9.12 20.78 8.16
C VAL A 52 8.15 19.68 7.81
N GLN A 53 7.38 19.88 6.73
CA GLN A 53 6.44 18.88 6.22
C GLN A 53 7.18 17.63 5.76
N VAL A 54 6.71 16.47 6.20
CA VAL A 54 7.25 15.17 5.82
C VAL A 54 6.71 14.77 4.45
N LYS A 55 7.60 14.33 3.55
CA LYS A 55 7.32 13.82 2.20
C LYS A 55 8.09 12.54 1.95
N GLY A 56 7.55 11.65 1.11
CA GLY A 56 8.19 10.37 0.79
C GLY A 56 8.03 9.30 1.87
N TRP A 57 8.99 8.40 1.95
CA TRP A 57 8.98 7.28 2.87
C TRP A 57 9.37 7.68 4.28
N VAL A 58 8.63 7.18 5.27
CA VAL A 58 8.95 7.32 6.70
C VAL A 58 8.89 5.94 7.35
N THR A 59 9.87 5.64 8.18
CA THR A 59 9.92 4.42 8.99
C THR A 59 9.89 4.83 10.46
N ASP A 60 8.98 4.24 11.23
CA ASP A 60 8.91 4.48 12.68
C ASP A 60 9.92 3.61 13.45
N SER A 61 10.02 3.80 14.76
CA SER A 61 10.93 3.05 15.66
C SER A 61 10.65 1.54 15.70
N LYS A 62 9.48 1.10 15.25
CA LYS A 62 9.09 -0.33 15.12
C LYS A 62 9.34 -0.89 13.72
N GLY A 63 10.00 -0.15 12.83
CA GLY A 63 10.27 -0.56 11.45
C GLY A 63 9.07 -0.50 10.51
N ARG A 64 7.91 0.04 10.95
CA ARG A 64 6.71 0.17 10.13
C ARG A 64 6.84 1.39 9.21
N LYS A 65 6.43 1.23 7.95
CA LYS A 65 6.60 2.26 6.93
C LYS A 65 5.28 2.94 6.58
N ARG A 66 5.34 4.26 6.37
CA ARG A 66 4.31 5.08 5.75
C ARG A 66 4.88 5.77 4.51
N TYR A 67 4.00 6.19 3.63
CA TYR A 67 4.41 7.00 2.48
C TYR A 67 3.55 8.26 2.40
N PHE A 68 4.22 9.40 2.29
CA PHE A 68 3.59 10.69 2.05
C PHE A 68 3.88 11.12 0.61
N SER A 69 2.88 11.59 -0.11
CA SER A 69 3.06 11.99 -1.50
C SER A 69 4.21 13.02 -1.65
N LYS A 70 5.07 12.84 -2.65
CA LYS A 70 6.24 13.72 -2.83
C LYS A 70 5.87 15.16 -3.13
N GLN A 71 4.75 15.37 -3.83
CA GLN A 71 4.29 16.70 -4.21
C GLN A 71 3.62 17.41 -3.03
N ALA A 72 2.54 16.83 -2.49
CA ALA A 72 1.68 17.49 -1.51
C ALA A 72 1.93 17.06 -0.05
N GLY A 73 2.75 16.03 0.21
CA GLY A 73 2.96 15.50 1.57
C GLY A 73 1.73 14.86 2.20
N ILE A 74 0.77 14.40 1.39
CA ILE A 74 -0.44 13.72 1.86
C ILE A 74 -0.09 12.28 2.22
N MET A 75 -0.50 11.80 3.40
CA MET A 75 -0.35 10.40 3.78
C MET A 75 -1.13 9.50 2.83
N MET A 76 -0.44 8.56 2.21
CA MET A 76 -1.06 7.61 1.29
C MET A 76 -1.75 6.49 2.07
N THR A 77 -2.95 6.11 1.61
CA THR A 77 -3.77 5.01 2.15
C THR A 77 -4.39 4.19 1.03
N GLY A 78 -4.83 2.96 1.33
CA GLY A 78 -5.40 2.07 0.32
C GLY A 78 -4.36 1.59 -0.70
N TRP A 79 -4.81 1.26 -1.89
CA TRP A 79 -3.95 0.85 -2.99
C TRP A 79 -3.20 2.03 -3.61
N VAL A 80 -1.90 1.87 -3.76
CA VAL A 80 -1.01 2.85 -4.40
C VAL A 80 -0.16 2.14 -5.43
N THR A 81 -0.14 2.68 -6.65
CA THR A 81 0.70 2.20 -7.75
C THR A 81 1.82 3.21 -7.99
N ASP A 82 3.06 2.75 -8.05
CA ASP A 82 4.20 3.61 -8.36
C ASP A 82 4.48 3.71 -9.86
N SER A 83 5.49 4.50 -10.26
CA SER A 83 5.87 4.72 -11.65
C SER A 83 6.38 3.46 -12.38
N LYS A 84 6.66 2.38 -11.65
CA LYS A 84 7.07 1.06 -12.19
C LYS A 84 5.91 0.06 -12.24
N ASP A 85 4.67 0.52 -12.12
CA ASP A 85 3.44 -0.29 -12.00
C ASP A 85 3.46 -1.26 -10.79
N GLN A 86 4.29 -1.01 -9.79
CA GLN A 86 4.32 -1.79 -8.56
C GLN A 86 3.22 -1.32 -7.62
N LYS A 87 2.39 -2.24 -7.17
CA LYS A 87 1.24 -1.96 -6.29
C LYS A 87 1.60 -2.26 -4.85
N ARG A 88 1.24 -1.33 -3.95
CA ARG A 88 1.35 -1.48 -2.50
C ARG A 88 0.00 -1.15 -1.86
N TYR A 89 -0.22 -1.65 -0.67
CA TYR A 89 -1.41 -1.32 0.10
C TYR A 89 -1.01 -0.70 1.42
N PHE A 90 -1.66 0.41 1.75
CA PHE A 90 -1.48 1.11 3.01
C PHE A 90 -2.77 1.04 3.82
N ASN A 91 -2.69 0.65 5.08
CA ASN A 91 -3.86 0.55 5.95
C ASN A 91 -4.62 1.89 5.99
N PRO A 92 -5.94 1.92 5.71
CA PRO A 92 -6.69 3.17 5.61
C PRO A 92 -6.69 4.01 6.89
N SER A 93 -6.71 3.37 8.05
CA SER A 93 -6.77 4.06 9.34
C SER A 93 -5.41 4.55 9.81
N THR A 94 -4.35 3.73 9.62
CA THR A 94 -3.02 4.00 10.20
C THR A 94 -2.00 4.52 9.19
N GLY A 95 -2.24 4.34 7.90
CA GLY A 95 -1.29 4.64 6.82
C GLY A 95 -0.08 3.69 6.77
N PHE A 96 -0.02 2.64 7.59
CA PHE A 96 1.10 1.70 7.52
C PHE A 96 1.04 0.82 6.29
N MET A 97 2.21 0.67 5.64
CA MET A 97 2.39 -0.22 4.50
C MET A 97 2.14 -1.67 4.92
N GLN A 98 1.31 -2.36 4.14
CA GLN A 98 1.03 -3.77 4.31
C GLN A 98 2.19 -4.63 3.82
N THR A 99 2.47 -5.71 4.55
CA THR A 99 3.39 -6.78 4.15
C THR A 99 2.77 -8.14 4.47
N LYS A 100 3.25 -9.20 3.83
CA LYS A 100 2.73 -10.57 3.97
C LYS A 100 1.27 -10.67 3.53
N TRP A 101 0.50 -11.54 4.17
CA TRP A 101 -0.88 -11.84 3.80
C TRP A 101 -1.86 -10.76 4.25
N LEU A 102 -2.83 -10.46 3.38
CA LEU A 102 -3.95 -9.59 3.68
C LEU A 102 -5.20 -10.09 2.96
N THR A 103 -6.32 -10.11 3.66
CA THR A 103 -7.63 -10.38 3.06
C THR A 103 -8.42 -9.07 2.95
N LEU A 104 -8.86 -8.75 1.73
CA LEU A 104 -9.71 -7.59 1.45
C LEU A 104 -10.92 -8.02 0.64
N LYS A 105 -12.12 -7.76 1.14
CA LYS A 105 -13.39 -8.08 0.44
C LYS A 105 -13.41 -9.54 -0.05
N GLY A 106 -13.03 -10.49 0.81
CA GLY A 106 -13.01 -11.92 0.51
C GLY A 106 -11.86 -12.40 -0.40
N LYS A 107 -11.03 -11.50 -0.91
CA LYS A 107 -9.86 -11.85 -1.74
C LYS A 107 -8.59 -11.81 -0.93
N ARG A 108 -7.71 -12.79 -1.12
CA ARG A 108 -6.41 -12.87 -0.42
C ARG A 108 -5.31 -12.31 -1.30
N TYR A 109 -4.44 -11.49 -0.69
CA TYR A 109 -3.29 -10.83 -1.31
C TYR A 109 -2.02 -11.18 -0.55
N TYR A 110 -0.90 -11.17 -1.22
CA TYR A 110 0.41 -11.30 -0.60
C TYR A 110 1.31 -10.14 -0.98
N PHE A 111 1.95 -9.54 0.00
CA PHE A 111 2.90 -8.44 -0.16
C PHE A 111 4.28 -8.88 0.29
N TYR A 112 5.31 -8.68 -0.53
CA TYR A 112 6.67 -9.06 -0.18
C TYR A 112 7.15 -8.33 1.06
N SER A 113 7.73 -9.06 2.02
CA SER A 113 8.06 -8.55 3.36
C SER A 113 9.06 -7.38 3.35
N ASN A 114 9.99 -7.36 2.41
CA ASN A 114 11.03 -6.34 2.30
C ASN A 114 10.57 -5.07 1.58
N SER A 115 9.73 -5.21 0.55
CA SER A 115 9.34 -4.10 -0.34
C SER A 115 7.90 -3.62 -0.18
N GLY A 116 7.02 -4.46 0.42
CA GLY A 116 5.58 -4.21 0.47
C GLY A 116 4.91 -4.23 -0.91
N VAL A 117 5.60 -4.67 -1.96
CA VAL A 117 5.00 -4.81 -3.29
C VAL A 117 4.08 -6.02 -3.30
N ALA A 118 2.89 -5.88 -3.90
CA ALA A 118 1.94 -6.97 -4.05
C ALA A 118 2.45 -7.98 -5.09
N ALA A 119 2.26 -9.28 -4.81
CA ALA A 119 2.43 -10.32 -5.82
C ALA A 119 1.32 -10.19 -6.87
N CYS A 120 1.70 -9.97 -8.14
CA CYS A 120 0.78 -9.83 -9.26
C CYS A 120 1.32 -10.56 -10.48
N LYS A 121 0.45 -11.23 -11.25
CA LYS A 121 0.81 -12.01 -12.45
C LYS A 121 1.97 -12.98 -12.20
N THR A 122 2.01 -13.65 -11.04
CA THR A 122 3.15 -14.46 -10.64
C THR A 122 2.75 -15.69 -9.87
N PHE A 123 3.57 -16.73 -10.01
CA PHE A 123 3.55 -17.88 -9.11
C PHE A 123 4.46 -17.61 -7.91
N LEU A 124 4.00 -17.94 -6.73
CA LEU A 124 4.82 -17.98 -5.52
C LEU A 124 4.83 -19.38 -4.93
N THR A 125 6.03 -19.89 -4.66
CA THR A 125 6.25 -21.16 -3.99
C THR A 125 6.83 -20.90 -2.60
N ASP A 126 6.19 -21.42 -1.58
CA ASP A 126 6.64 -21.31 -0.20
C ASP A 126 7.72 -22.36 0.16
N SER A 127 8.25 -22.30 1.38
CA SER A 127 9.28 -23.23 1.86
C SER A 127 8.82 -24.69 1.94
N LYS A 128 7.49 -24.92 1.98
CA LYS A 128 6.88 -26.26 1.92
C LYS A 128 6.62 -26.76 0.49
N LYS A 129 7.10 -26.01 -0.52
CA LYS A 129 6.90 -26.26 -1.95
C LYS A 129 5.44 -26.10 -2.42
N ASN A 130 4.58 -25.45 -1.64
CA ASN A 130 3.23 -25.09 -2.05
C ASN A 130 3.28 -23.90 -3.01
N THR A 131 2.70 -24.06 -4.19
CA THR A 131 2.70 -23.03 -5.23
C THR A 131 1.32 -22.40 -5.33
N ARG A 132 1.26 -21.06 -5.36
CA ARG A 132 0.05 -20.27 -5.55
C ARG A 132 0.23 -19.31 -6.71
N TYR A 133 -0.86 -18.95 -7.37
CA TYR A 133 -0.83 -17.94 -8.44
C TYR A 133 -1.59 -16.69 -8.02
N PHE A 134 -1.00 -15.52 -8.33
CA PHE A 134 -1.62 -14.21 -8.12
C PHE A 134 -1.97 -13.58 -9.46
N THR A 135 -3.21 -13.17 -9.62
CA THR A 135 -3.76 -12.60 -10.86
C THR A 135 -3.15 -11.25 -11.21
N SER A 136 -3.53 -10.68 -12.37
CA SER A 136 -3.18 -9.30 -12.74
C SER A 136 -3.77 -8.26 -11.79
N ALA A 137 -4.89 -8.58 -11.13
CA ALA A 137 -5.47 -7.78 -10.06
C ALA A 137 -4.85 -8.06 -8.69
N CYS A 138 -3.74 -8.86 -8.64
CA CYS A 138 -2.91 -9.17 -7.48
C CYS A 138 -3.57 -10.00 -6.38
N TYR A 139 -4.75 -10.58 -6.58
CA TYR A 139 -5.34 -11.51 -5.61
C TYR A 139 -4.99 -12.96 -5.94
N MET A 140 -4.90 -13.77 -4.89
CA MET A 140 -4.66 -15.21 -4.97
C MET A 140 -5.80 -15.91 -5.71
N LEU A 141 -5.45 -16.72 -6.71
CA LEU A 141 -6.39 -17.50 -7.49
C LEU A 141 -6.80 -18.76 -6.71
N THR A 142 -8.07 -19.14 -6.82
CA THR A 142 -8.67 -20.38 -6.28
C THR A 142 -9.60 -21.01 -7.31
N GLY A 143 -9.82 -22.32 -7.20
CA GLY A 143 -10.67 -23.06 -8.11
C GLY A 143 -10.03 -23.35 -9.48
N TRP A 144 -10.85 -23.74 -10.43
CA TRP A 144 -10.44 -24.00 -11.80
C TRP A 144 -10.03 -22.73 -12.54
N THR A 145 -8.95 -22.81 -13.29
CA THR A 145 -8.50 -21.74 -14.18
C THR A 145 -8.01 -22.30 -15.51
N LYS A 146 -8.12 -21.49 -16.54
CA LYS A 146 -7.66 -21.77 -17.90
C LYS A 146 -6.77 -20.63 -18.35
N ASN A 147 -5.60 -20.92 -18.88
CA ASN A 147 -4.73 -19.89 -19.45
C ASN A 147 -5.05 -19.66 -20.95
N SER A 148 -4.33 -18.72 -21.57
CA SER A 148 -4.48 -18.38 -22.99
C SER A 148 -4.18 -19.54 -23.95
N SER A 149 -3.41 -20.54 -23.52
CA SER A 149 -3.08 -21.76 -24.28
C SER A 149 -4.07 -22.89 -24.03
N ASN A 150 -5.24 -22.62 -23.47
CA ASN A 150 -6.27 -23.61 -23.14
C ASN A 150 -5.83 -24.67 -22.11
N GLU A 151 -4.78 -24.42 -21.36
CA GLU A 151 -4.32 -25.32 -20.30
C GLU A 151 -5.07 -25.04 -19.00
N TYR A 152 -5.60 -26.11 -18.40
CA TYR A 152 -6.33 -26.03 -17.13
C TYR A 152 -5.41 -26.31 -15.94
N ARG A 153 -5.65 -25.60 -14.85
CA ARG A 153 -5.10 -25.84 -13.51
C ARG A 153 -6.20 -25.71 -12.48
N TYR A 154 -5.99 -26.34 -11.33
CA TYR A 154 -6.85 -26.16 -10.18
C TYR A 154 -6.02 -25.64 -9.00
N PHE A 155 -6.59 -24.68 -8.28
CA PHE A 155 -6.02 -24.13 -7.06
C PHE A 155 -7.02 -24.37 -5.93
N GLU A 156 -6.57 -24.98 -4.84
CA GLU A 156 -7.42 -25.30 -3.71
C GLU A 156 -8.23 -24.10 -3.24
N THR A 157 -9.51 -24.32 -2.92
CA THR A 157 -10.44 -23.21 -2.64
C THR A 157 -10.13 -22.49 -1.33
N GLU A 158 -9.55 -23.20 -0.35
CA GLU A 158 -9.27 -22.65 0.98
C GLU A 158 -7.97 -21.83 1.01
N ASP A 159 -6.90 -22.35 0.42
CA ASP A 159 -5.56 -21.81 0.60
C ASP A 159 -4.84 -21.45 -0.72
N GLY A 160 -5.47 -21.75 -1.85
CA GLY A 160 -4.96 -21.45 -3.20
C GLY A 160 -3.74 -22.26 -3.61
N ILE A 161 -3.48 -23.41 -2.95
CA ILE A 161 -2.38 -24.30 -3.35
C ILE A 161 -2.71 -24.93 -4.69
N MET A 162 -1.76 -24.90 -5.63
CA MET A 162 -1.89 -25.50 -6.94
C MET A 162 -1.91 -27.02 -6.85
N ALA A 163 -2.96 -27.65 -7.37
CA ALA A 163 -3.11 -29.10 -7.42
C ALA A 163 -1.99 -29.75 -8.22
N LYS A 164 -1.48 -30.87 -7.74
CA LYS A 164 -0.43 -31.70 -8.36
C LYS A 164 -0.72 -33.18 -8.10
N GLY A 165 -0.36 -34.04 -9.06
CA GLY A 165 -0.61 -35.49 -8.97
C GLY A 165 -2.10 -35.82 -9.03
N PHE A 166 -2.50 -36.95 -8.42
CA PHE A 166 -3.90 -37.35 -8.35
C PHE A 166 -4.67 -36.53 -7.33
N GLN A 167 -5.83 -36.01 -7.77
CA GLN A 167 -6.77 -35.25 -6.93
C GLN A 167 -8.18 -35.79 -7.15
N THR A 168 -9.00 -35.79 -6.11
CA THR A 168 -10.43 -36.06 -6.24
C THR A 168 -11.19 -34.76 -5.95
N LEU A 169 -11.84 -34.22 -6.97
CA LEU A 169 -12.59 -32.97 -6.88
C LEU A 169 -14.05 -33.28 -7.22
N ASP A 170 -14.98 -32.95 -6.34
CA ASP A 170 -16.43 -33.21 -6.51
C ASP A 170 -16.71 -34.67 -6.92
N GLY A 171 -16.01 -35.63 -6.28
CA GLY A 171 -16.15 -37.06 -6.55
C GLY A 171 -15.50 -37.57 -7.84
N LYS A 172 -14.91 -36.72 -8.65
CA LYS A 172 -14.20 -37.08 -9.89
C LYS A 172 -12.70 -37.07 -9.70
N LYS A 173 -12.01 -38.05 -10.28
CA LYS A 173 -10.55 -38.16 -10.23
C LYS A 173 -9.91 -37.37 -11.36
N TYR A 174 -8.91 -36.58 -11.03
CA TYR A 174 -8.09 -35.79 -11.95
C TYR A 174 -6.60 -36.08 -11.71
N TYR A 175 -5.80 -35.95 -12.77
CA TYR A 175 -4.35 -36.00 -12.62
C TYR A 175 -3.73 -34.70 -13.13
N PHE A 176 -2.93 -34.05 -12.27
CA PHE A 176 -2.22 -32.81 -12.59
C PHE A 176 -0.73 -33.09 -12.68
N ASN A 177 -0.08 -32.57 -13.71
CA ASN A 177 1.37 -32.66 -13.84
C ASN A 177 2.05 -32.16 -12.57
N THR A 178 2.97 -32.92 -12.00
CA THR A 178 3.59 -32.64 -10.70
C THR A 178 4.51 -31.41 -10.70
N GLY A 179 5.05 -31.02 -11.86
CA GLY A 179 5.87 -29.81 -12.03
C GLY A 179 5.02 -28.59 -12.33
N SER A 180 4.24 -28.63 -13.42
CA SER A 180 3.50 -27.47 -13.95
C SER A 180 2.11 -27.27 -13.35
N GLY A 181 1.53 -28.27 -12.68
CA GLY A 181 0.15 -28.27 -12.20
C GLY A 181 -0.90 -28.28 -13.32
N ARG A 182 -0.51 -28.56 -14.57
CA ARG A 182 -1.44 -28.66 -15.69
C ARG A 182 -2.26 -29.95 -15.58
N TRP A 183 -3.56 -29.87 -15.79
CA TRP A 183 -4.43 -31.04 -15.94
C TRP A 183 -4.07 -31.80 -17.22
N LEU A 184 -3.98 -33.13 -17.13
CA LEU A 184 -3.62 -34.03 -18.22
C LEU A 184 -4.81 -34.88 -18.67
#